data_3742f629d11481edd30dc4287253312e
#
_entry.id   3742f629d11481edd30dc4287253312e
#
_cell.length_a   1.000
_cell.length_b   1.000
_cell.length_c   1.000
_cell.angle_alpha   90.00
_cell.angle_beta   90.00
_cell.angle_gamma   90.00
#
_symmetry.space_group_name_H-M   'P 1'
#
loop_
_entity.id
_entity.type
_entity.pdbx_description
1 polymer ?
#
loop_
_entity_poly.entity_id
_entity_poly.type
_entity_poly.pdbx_seq_one_letter_code
_entity_poly.pdbx_strand_id
1 'polypeptide(L)'
;EALDDPHIKVVSMITEGVPEKDAKILGAHARKLGKTFNGPSSIGIVSAGSCRLGVIGGAFDNLVLSKLYREGSFGVITKSGGLSNEIIWICSQFADGITTAIGIGGDAYPGTDYVSYLEMFENDPQTKAVVIVGEMGGDLEERAAEWYGAKKRRVKLIAVVSGFCQESLPKGMKFGHAGAKEGLKGEGSARSKSDALKKAS
;
A
#
# COMPACT_ATOMS: atom_id res chain seq x y z
N GLU A 1 -21.54 10.18 0.75
CA GLU A 1 -21.93 10.54 2.14
C GLU A 1 -20.73 10.60 3.09
N ALA A 2 -20.01 9.47 3.39
CA ALA A 2 -18.87 9.51 4.32
C ALA A 2 -17.76 10.49 3.87
N LEU A 3 -17.47 10.56 2.58
CA LEU A 3 -16.50 11.52 2.04
C LEU A 3 -16.97 12.96 2.15
N ASP A 4 -18.27 13.22 2.21
CA ASP A 4 -18.84 14.57 2.29
C ASP A 4 -18.94 15.09 3.73
N ASP A 5 -18.86 14.20 4.72
CA ASP A 5 -18.90 14.60 6.14
C ASP A 5 -17.61 15.34 6.53
N PRO A 6 -17.68 16.60 7.01
CA PRO A 6 -16.51 17.42 7.32
C PRO A 6 -15.65 16.87 8.47
N HIS A 7 -16.20 16.01 9.33
CA HIS A 7 -15.49 15.41 10.46
C HIS A 7 -14.71 14.16 10.09
N ILE A 8 -15.07 13.50 8.98
CA ILE A 8 -14.37 12.31 8.49
C ILE A 8 -13.17 12.74 7.63
N LYS A 9 -11.97 12.33 8.01
CA LYS A 9 -10.72 12.60 7.28
C LYS A 9 -10.24 11.40 6.46
N VAL A 10 -10.55 10.19 6.93
CA VAL A 10 -10.09 8.93 6.35
C VAL A 10 -11.29 8.02 6.15
N VAL A 11 -11.42 7.48 4.95
CA VAL A 11 -12.40 6.43 4.61
C VAL A 11 -11.62 5.22 4.12
N SER A 12 -11.89 4.04 4.69
CA SER A 12 -11.33 2.77 4.22
C SER A 12 -12.44 1.89 3.67
N MET A 13 -12.33 1.52 2.39
CA MET A 13 -13.29 0.67 1.69
C MET A 13 -12.72 -0.74 1.53
N ILE A 14 -13.32 -1.70 2.26
CA ILE A 14 -12.92 -3.11 2.24
C ILE A 14 -13.55 -3.84 1.03
N THR A 15 -14.68 -3.33 0.54
CA THR A 15 -15.47 -3.95 -0.53
C THR A 15 -14.63 -4.28 -1.75
N GLU A 16 -14.74 -5.52 -2.22
CA GLU A 16 -14.16 -6.00 -3.48
C GLU A 16 -15.16 -5.87 -4.63
N GLY A 17 -14.63 -5.90 -5.87
CA GLY A 17 -15.46 -5.87 -7.08
C GLY A 17 -16.12 -4.51 -7.35
N VAL A 18 -15.61 -3.44 -6.79
CA VAL A 18 -16.07 -2.08 -7.12
C VAL A 18 -15.72 -1.77 -8.58
N PRO A 19 -16.69 -1.31 -9.39
CA PRO A 19 -16.41 -0.95 -10.77
C PRO A 19 -15.31 0.10 -10.90
N GLU A 20 -14.37 -0.09 -11.84
CA GLU A 20 -13.22 0.82 -12.04
C GLU A 20 -13.64 2.30 -12.18
N LYS A 21 -14.78 2.53 -12.86
CA LYS A 21 -15.36 3.88 -13.01
C LYS A 21 -15.70 4.50 -11.65
N ASP A 22 -16.32 3.72 -10.77
CA ASP A 22 -16.77 4.23 -9.46
C ASP A 22 -15.55 4.42 -8.53
N ALA A 23 -14.57 3.52 -8.55
CA ALA A 23 -13.31 3.68 -7.82
C ALA A 23 -12.59 5.00 -8.23
N LYS A 24 -12.50 5.28 -9.54
CA LYS A 24 -11.94 6.55 -10.05
C LYS A 24 -12.69 7.78 -9.56
N ILE A 25 -14.04 7.74 -9.60
CA ILE A 25 -14.89 8.84 -9.14
C ILE A 25 -14.68 9.09 -7.64
N LEU A 26 -14.71 8.04 -6.83
CA LEU A 26 -14.53 8.14 -5.38
C LEU A 26 -13.11 8.66 -5.02
N GLY A 27 -12.07 8.15 -5.67
CA GLY A 27 -10.71 8.63 -5.47
C GLY A 27 -10.53 10.10 -5.88
N ALA A 28 -11.11 10.51 -7.01
CA ALA A 28 -11.07 11.91 -7.46
C ALA A 28 -11.83 12.83 -6.49
N HIS A 29 -12.98 12.36 -5.99
CA HIS A 29 -13.80 13.11 -5.03
C HIS A 29 -13.05 13.28 -3.69
N ALA A 30 -12.44 12.21 -3.17
CA ALA A 30 -11.64 12.27 -1.94
C ALA A 30 -10.48 13.26 -2.07
N ARG A 31 -9.72 13.21 -3.18
CA ARG A 31 -8.62 14.16 -3.46
C ARG A 31 -9.10 15.60 -3.50
N LYS A 32 -10.25 15.88 -4.16
CA LYS A 32 -10.85 17.22 -4.21
C LYS A 32 -11.18 17.76 -2.81
N LEU A 33 -11.55 16.87 -1.89
CA LEU A 33 -11.89 17.23 -0.50
C LEU A 33 -10.69 17.20 0.44
N GLY A 34 -9.49 16.88 -0.05
CA GLY A 34 -8.27 16.74 0.78
C GLY A 34 -8.36 15.59 1.78
N LYS A 35 -9.08 14.51 1.44
CA LYS A 35 -9.30 13.35 2.31
C LYS A 35 -8.56 12.11 1.81
N THR A 36 -8.22 11.23 2.75
CA THR A 36 -7.66 9.93 2.44
C THR A 36 -8.78 8.94 2.14
N PHE A 37 -8.73 8.31 0.97
CA PHE A 37 -9.61 7.22 0.57
C PHE A 37 -8.78 5.97 0.32
N ASN A 38 -8.78 5.04 1.27
CA ASN A 38 -8.04 3.80 1.23
C ASN A 38 -8.88 2.66 0.66
N GLY A 39 -8.38 1.97 -0.34
CA GLY A 39 -9.14 0.97 -1.10
C GLY A 39 -9.66 1.51 -2.44
N PRO A 40 -10.56 0.79 -3.13
CA PRO A 40 -11.29 -0.42 -2.66
C PRO A 40 -10.42 -1.67 -2.51
N SER A 41 -11.04 -2.80 -2.13
CA SER A 41 -10.38 -4.08 -1.86
C SER A 41 -9.28 -4.01 -0.78
N SER A 42 -9.41 -3.08 0.15
CA SER A 42 -8.46 -2.84 1.24
C SER A 42 -8.74 -3.72 2.44
N ILE A 43 -7.72 -4.16 3.15
CA ILE A 43 -7.89 -4.75 4.49
C ILE A 43 -7.85 -3.72 5.61
N GLY A 44 -7.62 -2.45 5.26
CA GLY A 44 -7.64 -1.34 6.21
C GLY A 44 -6.30 -0.70 6.49
N ILE A 45 -6.28 0.07 7.57
CA ILE A 45 -5.13 0.82 8.09
C ILE A 45 -5.01 0.52 9.58
N VAL A 46 -3.78 0.36 10.07
CA VAL A 46 -3.48 0.29 11.50
C VAL A 46 -2.33 1.21 11.85
N SER A 47 -2.57 2.12 12.80
CA SER A 47 -1.52 2.92 13.45
C SER A 47 -1.26 2.29 14.81
N ALA A 48 -0.03 1.79 15.01
CA ALA A 48 0.36 1.07 16.21
C ALA A 48 0.21 1.96 17.46
N GLY A 49 -0.33 1.40 18.52
CA GLY A 49 -0.60 2.12 19.78
C GLY A 49 -1.76 3.13 19.73
N SER A 50 -2.41 3.30 18.57
CA SER A 50 -3.43 4.33 18.36
C SER A 50 -4.77 3.77 17.89
N CYS A 51 -4.90 3.40 16.62
CA CYS A 51 -6.19 2.98 16.07
C CYS A 51 -6.05 1.96 14.94
N ARG A 52 -7.16 1.28 14.64
CA ARG A 52 -7.30 0.35 13.52
C ARG A 52 -8.62 0.60 12.79
N LEU A 53 -8.53 0.76 11.47
CA LEU A 53 -9.67 0.78 10.55
C LEU A 53 -9.61 -0.49 9.70
N GLY A 54 -10.65 -1.33 9.78
CA GLY A 54 -10.71 -2.60 9.05
C GLY A 54 -10.12 -3.77 9.82
N VAL A 55 -9.59 -4.77 9.10
CA VAL A 55 -9.17 -6.07 9.65
C VAL A 55 -7.66 -6.31 9.61
N ILE A 56 -6.88 -5.35 9.13
CA ILE A 56 -5.41 -5.41 9.09
C ILE A 56 -4.83 -5.69 10.49
N GLY A 57 -3.82 -6.52 10.58
CA GLY A 57 -3.26 -6.99 11.86
C GLY A 57 -3.94 -8.25 12.39
N GLY A 58 -5.07 -8.67 11.79
CA GLY A 58 -5.73 -9.94 12.13
C GLY A 58 -6.47 -9.93 13.46
N ALA A 59 -6.55 -11.10 14.10
CA ALA A 59 -7.18 -11.31 15.41
C ALA A 59 -6.37 -10.67 16.56
N PHE A 60 -6.97 -10.56 17.73
CA PHE A 60 -6.35 -9.91 18.90
C PHE A 60 -4.97 -10.49 19.24
N ASP A 61 -4.81 -11.80 19.21
CA ASP A 61 -3.54 -12.45 19.51
C ASP A 61 -2.45 -12.03 18.51
N ASN A 62 -2.79 -11.86 17.23
CA ASN A 62 -1.86 -11.36 16.22
C ASN A 62 -1.47 -9.90 16.45
N LEU A 63 -2.41 -9.06 16.94
CA LEU A 63 -2.08 -7.67 17.31
C LEU A 63 -1.05 -7.63 18.44
N VAL A 64 -1.17 -8.53 19.42
CA VAL A 64 -0.22 -8.64 20.53
C VAL A 64 1.12 -9.19 20.04
N LEU A 65 1.13 -10.30 19.30
CA LEU A 65 2.35 -10.91 18.74
C LEU A 65 3.11 -9.96 17.82
N SER A 66 2.41 -9.16 17.04
CA SER A 66 2.98 -8.15 16.16
C SER A 66 3.25 -6.80 16.85
N LYS A 67 3.12 -6.74 18.17
CA LYS A 67 3.40 -5.56 19.01
C LYS A 67 2.66 -4.29 18.56
N LEU A 68 1.47 -4.43 17.98
CA LEU A 68 0.67 -3.31 17.48
C LEU A 68 0.09 -2.41 18.57
N TYR A 69 0.31 -2.74 19.83
CA TYR A 69 -0.05 -1.93 20.99
C TYR A 69 0.94 -0.79 21.29
N ARG A 70 2.06 -0.70 20.53
CA ARG A 70 3.07 0.36 20.68
C ARG A 70 3.67 0.73 19.33
N GLU A 71 4.09 1.97 19.19
CA GLU A 71 4.76 2.45 17.99
C GLU A 71 6.18 1.89 17.86
N GLY A 72 6.57 1.60 16.62
CA GLY A 72 7.92 1.37 16.16
C GLY A 72 8.41 2.50 15.25
N SER A 73 9.21 2.17 14.23
CA SER A 73 9.75 3.16 13.31
C SER A 73 9.57 2.82 11.81
N PHE A 74 8.83 1.77 11.48
CA PHE A 74 8.60 1.36 10.11
C PHE A 74 7.19 1.71 9.64
N GLY A 75 7.05 2.40 8.51
CA GLY A 75 5.82 2.47 7.75
C GLY A 75 5.68 1.23 6.84
N VAL A 76 4.47 0.78 6.58
CA VAL A 76 4.19 -0.36 5.68
C VAL A 76 3.06 0.01 4.73
N ILE A 77 3.27 -0.17 3.42
CA ILE A 77 2.23 0.02 2.40
C ILE A 77 2.20 -1.21 1.51
N THR A 78 1.06 -1.88 1.41
CA THR A 78 0.94 -3.09 0.59
C THR A 78 -0.35 -3.14 -0.22
N LYS A 79 -0.31 -3.83 -1.38
CA LYS A 79 -1.52 -4.20 -2.13
C LYS A 79 -2.14 -5.50 -1.58
N SER A 80 -1.31 -6.37 -1.02
CA SER A 80 -1.73 -7.69 -0.54
C SER A 80 -2.13 -7.67 0.93
N GLY A 81 -3.34 -8.14 1.24
CA GLY A 81 -3.83 -8.25 2.60
C GLY A 81 -3.00 -9.23 3.45
N GLY A 82 -2.69 -10.41 2.92
CA GLY A 82 -1.88 -11.41 3.62
C GLY A 82 -0.45 -10.92 3.89
N LEU A 83 0.23 -10.41 2.86
CA LEU A 83 1.60 -9.89 2.99
C LEU A 83 1.68 -8.69 3.93
N SER A 84 0.60 -7.90 4.09
CA SER A 84 0.57 -6.83 5.10
C SER A 84 0.86 -7.38 6.49
N ASN A 85 0.16 -8.43 6.90
CA ASN A 85 0.32 -9.02 8.22
C ASN A 85 1.70 -9.66 8.41
N GLU A 86 2.24 -10.31 7.38
CA GLU A 86 3.58 -10.88 7.40
C GLU A 86 4.67 -9.80 7.58
N ILE A 87 4.59 -8.70 6.82
CA ILE A 87 5.55 -7.60 6.95
C ILE A 87 5.45 -6.91 8.31
N ILE A 88 4.23 -6.69 8.82
CA ILE A 88 4.01 -6.15 10.16
C ILE A 88 4.67 -7.04 11.21
N TRP A 89 4.47 -8.36 11.12
CA TRP A 89 5.09 -9.33 12.02
C TRP A 89 6.62 -9.30 11.91
N ILE A 90 7.18 -9.34 10.71
CA ILE A 90 8.63 -9.25 10.47
C ILE A 90 9.21 -7.98 11.11
N CYS A 91 8.61 -6.81 10.86
CA CYS A 91 9.06 -5.56 11.47
C CYS A 91 9.01 -5.60 13.00
N SER A 92 8.02 -6.30 13.57
CA SER A 92 7.87 -6.41 15.02
C SER A 92 8.87 -7.37 15.67
N GLN A 93 9.33 -8.41 14.95
CA GLN A 93 10.24 -9.42 15.46
C GLN A 93 11.72 -9.05 15.26
N PHE A 94 12.05 -8.49 14.09
CA PHE A 94 13.44 -8.27 13.66
C PHE A 94 13.84 -6.78 13.68
N ALA A 95 12.89 -5.88 13.97
CA ALA A 95 13.12 -4.47 14.18
C ALA A 95 12.33 -3.96 15.41
N ASP A 96 12.08 -2.68 15.50
CA ASP A 96 11.35 -2.07 16.63
C ASP A 96 9.82 -2.03 16.46
N GLY A 97 9.31 -2.45 15.32
CA GLY A 97 7.88 -2.47 14.98
C GLY A 97 7.48 -1.40 13.97
N ILE A 98 6.19 -1.21 13.80
CA ILE A 98 5.65 -0.27 12.83
C ILE A 98 5.11 1.01 13.48
N THR A 99 5.08 2.11 12.73
CA THR A 99 4.26 3.30 13.02
C THR A 99 2.85 3.09 12.48
N THR A 100 2.74 2.91 11.18
CA THR A 100 1.45 2.68 10.51
C THR A 100 1.61 1.66 9.39
N ALA A 101 0.65 0.74 9.28
CA ALA A 101 0.54 -0.15 8.13
C ALA A 101 -0.76 0.10 7.36
N ILE A 102 -0.66 0.10 6.03
CA ILE A 102 -1.70 0.48 5.10
C ILE A 102 -1.84 -0.62 4.05
N GLY A 103 -3.00 -1.28 4.03
CA GLY A 103 -3.38 -2.15 2.93
C GLY A 103 -4.13 -1.33 1.88
N ILE A 104 -3.48 -0.91 0.80
CA ILE A 104 -4.11 -0.07 -0.23
C ILE A 104 -5.11 -0.82 -1.10
N GLY A 105 -5.04 -2.16 -1.12
CA GLY A 105 -5.89 -3.02 -1.94
C GLY A 105 -5.29 -3.37 -3.30
N GLY A 106 -5.79 -4.47 -3.87
CA GLY A 106 -5.34 -5.02 -5.16
C GLY A 106 -6.13 -4.51 -6.37
N ASP A 107 -6.92 -3.45 -6.22
CA ASP A 107 -7.64 -2.83 -7.34
C ASP A 107 -6.71 -2.03 -8.25
N ALA A 108 -7.10 -1.91 -9.53
CA ALA A 108 -6.34 -1.17 -10.54
C ALA A 108 -6.25 0.35 -10.22
N TYR A 109 -7.24 0.88 -9.49
CA TYR A 109 -7.36 2.31 -9.20
C TYR A 109 -7.61 2.54 -7.70
N PRO A 110 -6.58 2.42 -6.86
CA PRO A 110 -6.69 2.76 -5.45
C PRO A 110 -6.98 4.26 -5.29
N GLY A 111 -7.78 4.61 -4.32
CA GLY A 111 -8.17 5.99 -4.05
C GLY A 111 -7.00 6.88 -3.66
N THR A 112 -6.18 6.39 -2.71
CA THR A 112 -4.91 6.99 -2.30
C THR A 112 -3.78 6.04 -2.70
N ASP A 113 -2.77 6.55 -3.40
CA ASP A 113 -1.69 5.78 -3.99
C ASP A 113 -0.41 5.73 -3.12
N TYR A 114 0.61 4.99 -3.58
CA TYR A 114 1.90 4.90 -2.87
C TYR A 114 2.54 6.24 -2.63
N VAL A 115 2.55 7.13 -3.63
CA VAL A 115 3.21 8.45 -3.52
C VAL A 115 2.58 9.27 -2.40
N SER A 116 1.26 9.34 -2.38
CA SER A 116 0.52 10.07 -1.35
C SER A 116 0.80 9.56 0.06
N TYR A 117 0.86 8.24 0.24
CA TYR A 117 1.21 7.65 1.54
C TYR A 117 2.69 7.84 1.89
N LEU A 118 3.60 7.74 0.92
CA LEU A 118 5.01 8.02 1.14
C LEU A 118 5.25 9.47 1.57
N GLU A 119 4.48 10.42 1.05
CA GLU A 119 4.52 11.83 1.50
C GLU A 119 4.06 11.98 2.95
N MET A 120 3.03 11.25 3.37
CA MET A 120 2.59 11.24 4.77
C MET A 120 3.70 10.69 5.68
N PHE A 121 4.34 9.59 5.32
CA PHE A 121 5.45 9.02 6.07
C PHE A 121 6.71 9.91 6.06
N GLU A 122 6.98 10.61 4.96
CA GLU A 122 8.10 11.58 4.90
C GLU A 122 7.91 12.72 5.90
N ASN A 123 6.66 13.10 6.19
CA ASN A 123 6.30 14.14 7.15
C ASN A 123 6.10 13.62 8.59
N ASP A 124 6.08 12.30 8.79
CA ASP A 124 5.97 11.71 10.13
C ASP A 124 7.36 11.51 10.75
N PRO A 125 7.75 12.27 11.79
CA PRO A 125 9.08 12.19 12.37
C PRO A 125 9.38 10.83 13.03
N GLN A 126 8.37 10.07 13.41
CA GLN A 126 8.51 8.75 14.02
C GLN A 126 8.91 7.69 13.00
N THR A 127 8.43 7.79 11.76
CA THR A 127 8.76 6.83 10.70
C THR A 127 10.16 7.09 10.15
N LYS A 128 11.04 6.09 10.22
CA LYS A 128 12.44 6.14 9.70
C LYS A 128 12.60 5.42 8.38
N ALA A 129 11.82 4.37 8.16
CA ALA A 129 11.84 3.59 6.93
C ALA A 129 10.41 3.19 6.53
N VAL A 130 10.17 3.02 5.24
CA VAL A 130 8.89 2.53 4.71
C VAL A 130 9.14 1.28 3.88
N VAL A 131 8.38 0.23 4.18
CA VAL A 131 8.35 -0.99 3.36
C VAL A 131 7.15 -0.90 2.42
N ILE A 132 7.41 -0.95 1.12
CA ILE A 132 6.35 -1.13 0.12
C ILE A 132 6.35 -2.56 -0.41
N VAL A 133 5.16 -3.13 -0.51
CA VAL A 133 4.96 -4.43 -1.17
C VAL A 133 4.08 -4.21 -2.39
N GLY A 134 4.74 -4.23 -3.54
CA GLY A 134 4.11 -4.10 -4.84
C GLY A 134 3.87 -5.44 -5.51
N GLU A 135 3.22 -5.37 -6.65
CA GLU A 135 2.94 -6.52 -7.51
C GLU A 135 2.95 -6.09 -8.97
N MET A 136 2.90 -7.06 -9.86
CA MET A 136 2.72 -6.82 -11.28
C MET A 136 1.41 -6.04 -11.56
N GLY A 137 1.37 -5.32 -12.66
CA GLY A 137 0.23 -4.55 -13.13
C GLY A 137 0.23 -3.08 -12.69
N GLY A 138 -0.26 -2.21 -13.56
CA GLY A 138 -0.23 -0.76 -13.35
C GLY A 138 1.18 -0.17 -13.25
N ASP A 139 1.28 1.08 -12.81
CA ASP A 139 2.50 1.89 -12.77
C ASP A 139 2.82 2.48 -11.38
N LEU A 140 2.09 2.07 -10.36
CA LEU A 140 2.15 2.72 -9.04
C LEU A 140 3.52 2.60 -8.38
N GLU A 141 4.21 1.48 -8.56
CA GLU A 141 5.54 1.23 -8.02
C GLU A 141 6.62 2.01 -8.78
N GLU A 142 6.48 2.15 -10.10
CA GLU A 142 7.36 3.00 -10.92
C GLU A 142 7.21 4.48 -10.53
N ARG A 143 5.99 4.95 -10.32
CA ARG A 143 5.72 6.31 -9.82
C ARG A 143 6.29 6.53 -8.41
N ALA A 144 6.21 5.53 -7.54
CA ALA A 144 6.85 5.58 -6.23
C ALA A 144 8.38 5.65 -6.34
N ALA A 145 8.98 4.90 -7.26
CA ALA A 145 10.41 4.95 -7.55
C ALA A 145 10.84 6.34 -8.07
N GLU A 146 10.10 6.90 -9.04
CA GLU A 146 10.36 8.24 -9.58
C GLU A 146 10.27 9.30 -8.47
N TRP A 147 9.23 9.27 -7.67
CA TRP A 147 9.05 10.17 -6.53
C TRP A 147 10.21 10.07 -5.54
N TYR A 148 10.66 8.83 -5.23
CA TYR A 148 11.74 8.60 -4.28
C TYR A 148 13.08 9.10 -4.82
N GLY A 149 13.39 8.83 -6.08
CA GLY A 149 14.64 9.23 -6.74
C GLY A 149 14.73 10.72 -7.10
N ALA A 150 13.61 11.46 -7.12
CA ALA A 150 13.60 12.86 -7.54
C ALA A 150 14.39 13.82 -6.62
N LYS A 151 14.55 13.46 -5.35
CA LYS A 151 15.35 14.21 -4.37
C LYS A 151 15.70 13.32 -3.17
N LYS A 152 16.71 13.75 -2.38
CA LYS A 152 17.03 13.08 -1.11
C LYS A 152 15.82 13.06 -0.19
N ARG A 153 15.49 11.87 0.32
CA ARG A 153 14.38 11.64 1.24
C ARG A 153 14.87 11.38 2.67
N ARG A 154 14.03 11.73 3.64
CA ARG A 154 14.29 11.47 5.06
C ARG A 154 14.06 9.99 5.39
N VAL A 155 12.93 9.43 4.94
CA VAL A 155 12.62 8.00 5.13
C VAL A 155 13.40 7.13 4.16
N LYS A 156 13.88 5.98 4.64
CA LYS A 156 14.46 4.94 3.78
C LYS A 156 13.34 4.15 3.13
N LEU A 157 13.47 3.85 1.83
CA LEU A 157 12.52 3.02 1.11
C LEU A 157 13.07 1.59 1.00
N ILE A 158 12.25 0.62 1.41
CA ILE A 158 12.49 -0.81 1.23
C ILE A 158 11.35 -1.32 0.34
N ALA A 159 11.68 -1.99 -0.75
CA ALA A 159 10.67 -2.45 -1.70
C ALA A 159 10.74 -3.94 -1.97
N VAL A 160 9.60 -4.59 -1.96
CA VAL A 160 9.41 -5.99 -2.38
C VAL A 160 8.37 -5.98 -3.50
N VAL A 161 8.71 -6.56 -4.64
CA VAL A 161 7.76 -6.70 -5.76
C VAL A 161 7.49 -8.18 -5.97
N SER A 162 6.23 -8.57 -5.89
CA SER A 162 5.76 -9.93 -6.16
C SER A 162 5.34 -10.10 -7.62
N GLY A 163 5.22 -11.37 -8.07
CA GLY A 163 4.69 -11.69 -9.40
C GLY A 163 5.73 -12.09 -10.44
N PHE A 164 7.00 -12.31 -10.06
CA PHE A 164 8.03 -12.83 -11.00
C PHE A 164 7.68 -14.18 -11.62
N CYS A 165 6.85 -14.99 -10.94
CA CYS A 165 6.36 -16.26 -11.49
C CYS A 165 5.59 -16.11 -12.80
N GLN A 166 5.03 -14.92 -13.09
CA GLN A 166 4.33 -14.63 -14.34
C GLN A 166 5.21 -14.85 -15.56
N GLU A 167 6.51 -14.59 -15.47
CA GLU A 167 7.45 -14.81 -16.60
C GLU A 167 7.47 -16.26 -17.10
N SER A 168 7.08 -17.20 -16.24
CA SER A 168 6.99 -18.64 -16.53
C SER A 168 5.58 -19.12 -16.89
N LEU A 169 4.58 -18.23 -16.90
CA LEU A 169 3.18 -18.58 -17.11
C LEU A 169 2.68 -18.13 -18.50
N PRO A 170 1.63 -18.75 -19.03
CA PRO A 170 1.02 -18.33 -20.30
C PRO A 170 0.58 -16.86 -20.26
N LYS A 171 0.83 -16.12 -21.36
CA LYS A 171 0.36 -14.73 -21.50
C LYS A 171 -1.16 -14.63 -21.35
N GLY A 172 -1.61 -13.58 -20.67
CA GLY A 172 -3.04 -13.31 -20.47
C GLY A 172 -3.69 -14.08 -19.32
N MET A 173 -2.91 -14.82 -18.52
CA MET A 173 -3.42 -15.45 -17.32
C MET A 173 -3.91 -14.36 -16.34
N LYS A 174 -5.09 -14.59 -15.75
CA LYS A 174 -5.66 -13.70 -14.72
C LYS A 174 -5.17 -14.12 -13.35
N PHE A 175 -4.73 -13.15 -12.57
CA PHE A 175 -4.35 -13.30 -11.16
C PHE A 175 -5.49 -12.81 -10.25
N GLY A 176 -5.41 -13.11 -8.96
CA GLY A 176 -6.49 -12.83 -8.01
C GLY A 176 -6.82 -11.34 -7.85
N HIS A 177 -5.81 -10.45 -7.94
CA HIS A 177 -6.04 -9.00 -7.85
C HIS A 177 -6.47 -8.42 -9.20
N ALA A 178 -7.50 -7.56 -9.19
CA ALA A 178 -8.01 -6.93 -10.41
C ALA A 178 -6.98 -6.03 -11.10
N GLY A 179 -6.06 -5.43 -10.33
CA GLY A 179 -4.96 -4.60 -10.83
C GLY A 179 -3.77 -5.38 -11.37
N ALA A 180 -3.66 -6.68 -11.09
CA ALA A 180 -2.54 -7.53 -11.50
C ALA A 180 -2.69 -7.98 -12.96
N LYS A 181 -2.56 -7.04 -13.90
CA LYS A 181 -2.64 -7.25 -15.34
C LYS A 181 -1.38 -6.72 -16.01
N GLU A 182 -0.72 -7.55 -16.83
CA GLU A 182 0.42 -7.13 -17.64
C GLU A 182 -0.05 -6.25 -18.82
N GLY A 183 0.66 -5.15 -19.08
CA GLY A 183 0.51 -4.36 -20.29
C GLY A 183 0.97 -5.14 -21.54
N LEU A 184 0.46 -4.78 -22.72
CA LEU A 184 0.76 -5.46 -24.00
C LEU A 184 2.26 -5.48 -24.37
N LYS A 185 3.06 -4.58 -23.79
CA LYS A 185 4.50 -4.42 -24.03
C LYS A 185 5.39 -4.82 -22.85
N GLY A 186 4.87 -5.58 -21.85
CA GLY A 186 5.60 -5.93 -20.64
C GLY A 186 5.70 -4.77 -19.63
N GLU A 187 4.98 -3.68 -19.87
CA GLU A 187 4.84 -2.57 -18.93
C GLU A 187 4.10 -3.05 -17.68
N GLY A 188 4.58 -2.61 -16.50
CA GLY A 188 4.01 -3.06 -15.23
C GLY A 188 4.38 -4.48 -14.83
N SER A 189 5.42 -5.08 -15.45
CA SER A 189 5.95 -6.38 -15.00
C SER A 189 6.64 -6.25 -13.64
N ALA A 190 6.70 -7.35 -12.88
CA ALA A 190 7.43 -7.36 -11.60
C ALA A 190 8.91 -6.96 -11.78
N ARG A 191 9.52 -7.34 -12.90
CA ARG A 191 10.90 -6.99 -13.26
C ARG A 191 11.06 -5.50 -13.49
N SER A 192 10.23 -4.88 -14.36
CA SER A 192 10.29 -3.44 -14.66
C SER A 192 10.18 -2.59 -13.39
N LYS A 193 9.24 -2.96 -12.51
CA LYS A 193 9.04 -2.30 -11.21
C LYS A 193 10.23 -2.44 -10.27
N SER A 194 10.76 -3.66 -10.15
CA SER A 194 11.94 -3.94 -9.33
C SER A 194 13.16 -3.16 -9.83
N ASP A 195 13.36 -3.07 -11.15
CA ASP A 195 14.48 -2.33 -11.75
C ASP A 195 14.31 -0.81 -11.56
N ALA A 196 13.09 -0.28 -11.68
CA ALA A 196 12.82 1.13 -11.40
C ALA A 196 13.12 1.49 -9.93
N LEU A 197 12.67 0.64 -8.99
CA LEU A 197 12.92 0.84 -7.56
C LEU A 197 14.41 0.73 -7.19
N LYS A 198 15.16 -0.21 -7.80
CA LYS A 198 16.61 -0.31 -7.60
C LYS A 198 17.39 0.91 -8.12
N LYS A 199 16.94 1.52 -9.22
CA LYS A 199 17.58 2.73 -9.75
C LYS A 199 17.32 3.98 -8.91
N ALA A 200 16.24 3.98 -8.14
CA ALA A 200 15.85 5.11 -7.30
C ALA A 200 16.50 5.09 -5.91
N SER A 201 17.11 3.97 -5.49
CA SER A 201 17.71 3.73 -4.16
C SER A 201 19.16 4.18 -4.05
#